data_e137d2a2939477b8f820dabd200d58fa
#
_entry.id   e137d2a2939477b8f820dabd200d58fa
#
_cell.length_a   1.000
_cell.length_b   1.000
_cell.length_c   1.000
_cell.angle_alpha   90.00
_cell.angle_beta   90.00
_cell.angle_gamma   90.00
#
_symmetry.space_group_name_H-M   'P 1'
#
loop_
_entity.id
_entity.type
_entity.pdbx_description
1 polymer ?
#
loop_
_entity_poly.entity_id
_entity_poly.type
_entity_poly.pdbx_seq_one_letter_code
_entity_poly.pdbx_strand_id
1 'polypeptide(L)'
;MAFWTAPPDWPIVEPGLLMAAVDDVMFVHSDERLTEAGFQRHLKSLAEAIDGRREGTLIGVVYDAATSLSADAKRRQAAARMLDERRAKLKRTTAAFALATPSPLVRGALHAVFWLAPPPYPWYVVANVHEALAALKKHMPALDVDSVEARWKALKAEHIRR
;
A
#
# COMPACT_ATOMS: atom_id res chain seq x y z
N MET A 1 21.01 -7.65 -8.81
CA MET A 1 19.55 -7.38 -8.84
C MET A 1 19.29 -5.94 -8.44
N ALA A 2 18.46 -5.26 -9.20
CA ALA A 2 18.06 -3.92 -8.81
C ALA A 2 16.89 -4.05 -7.84
N PHE A 3 17.13 -3.73 -6.59
CA PHE A 3 16.10 -3.64 -5.60
C PHE A 3 15.49 -2.24 -5.61
N TRP A 4 14.22 -2.16 -5.30
CA TRP A 4 13.61 -0.87 -5.06
C TRP A 4 14.21 -0.25 -3.79
N THR A 5 14.57 1.00 -3.90
CA THR A 5 15.04 1.77 -2.74
C THR A 5 13.97 2.78 -2.38
N ALA A 6 13.50 2.70 -1.15
CA ALA A 6 12.55 3.69 -0.63
C ALA A 6 13.16 5.09 -0.64
N PRO A 7 12.34 6.14 -0.78
CA PRO A 7 12.82 7.51 -0.60
C PRO A 7 13.54 7.69 0.75
N PRO A 8 14.55 8.57 0.82
CA PRO A 8 15.40 8.68 2.02
C PRO A 8 14.69 9.18 3.28
N ASP A 9 13.53 9.81 3.14
CA ASP A 9 12.70 10.25 4.28
C ASP A 9 11.75 9.17 4.83
N TRP A 10 11.77 7.97 4.25
CA TRP A 10 11.00 6.84 4.77
C TRP A 10 11.69 6.15 5.97
N PRO A 11 10.98 5.62 6.95
CA PRO A 11 9.51 5.52 7.02
C PRO A 11 8.83 6.87 7.27
N ILE A 12 7.66 7.06 6.66
CA ILE A 12 6.80 8.21 6.95
C ILE A 12 5.90 7.86 8.14
N VAL A 13 5.97 8.65 9.19
CA VAL A 13 5.19 8.47 10.41
C VAL A 13 4.43 9.75 10.71
N GLU A 14 3.12 9.66 10.69
CA GLU A 14 2.18 10.73 11.04
C GLU A 14 1.07 10.13 11.92
N PRO A 15 0.28 10.95 12.66
CA PRO A 15 -0.89 10.43 13.34
C PRO A 15 -1.79 9.67 12.37
N GLY A 16 -2.03 8.37 12.65
CA GLY A 16 -2.84 7.52 11.82
C GLY A 16 -2.23 7.09 10.49
N LEU A 17 -0.91 7.27 10.29
CA LEU A 17 -0.23 6.90 9.05
C LEU A 17 1.15 6.31 9.33
N LEU A 18 1.43 5.18 8.70
CA LEU A 18 2.79 4.62 8.58
C LEU A 18 2.99 4.16 7.14
N MET A 19 4.02 4.69 6.48
CA MET A 19 4.47 4.20 5.18
C MET A 19 5.90 3.72 5.30
N ALA A 20 6.15 2.47 4.91
CA ALA A 20 7.47 1.88 5.01
C ALA A 20 7.74 0.90 3.86
N ALA A 21 9.01 0.62 3.64
CA ALA A 21 9.46 -0.42 2.72
C ALA A 21 10.07 -1.57 3.52
N VAL A 22 9.71 -2.78 3.16
CA VAL A 22 10.35 -4.00 3.63
C VAL A 22 10.69 -4.83 2.39
N ASP A 23 11.98 -4.95 2.09
CA ASP A 23 12.48 -5.51 0.83
C ASP A 23 11.79 -4.83 -0.38
N ASP A 24 11.25 -5.58 -1.31
CA ASP A 24 10.54 -5.03 -2.49
C ASP A 24 9.03 -4.86 -2.26
N VAL A 25 8.61 -4.71 -1.01
CA VAL A 25 7.20 -4.46 -0.66
C VAL A 25 7.05 -3.09 -0.01
N MET A 26 6.18 -2.28 -0.59
CA MET A 26 5.74 -1.03 0.00
C MET A 26 4.50 -1.28 0.87
N PHE A 27 4.59 -0.86 2.13
CA PHE A 27 3.47 -0.94 3.06
C PHE A 27 2.91 0.44 3.34
N VAL A 28 1.60 0.52 3.39
CA VAL A 28 0.87 1.70 3.88
C VAL A 28 -0.13 1.23 4.94
N HIS A 29 -0.05 1.80 6.12
CA HIS A 29 -1.05 1.64 7.17
C HIS A 29 -1.70 2.98 7.45
N SER A 30 -3.02 3.02 7.51
CA SER A 30 -3.77 4.20 7.92
C SER A 30 -4.95 3.83 8.82
N ASP A 31 -5.31 4.74 9.72
CA ASP A 31 -6.46 4.60 10.60
C ASP A 31 -7.22 5.93 10.74
N GLU A 32 -8.27 5.93 11.57
CA GLU A 32 -9.18 7.07 11.75
C GLU A 32 -8.52 8.34 12.30
N ARG A 33 -7.30 8.24 12.82
CA ARG A 33 -6.55 9.40 13.34
C ARG A 33 -5.89 10.22 12.24
N LEU A 34 -5.92 9.75 11.00
CA LEU A 34 -5.27 10.41 9.87
C LEU A 34 -5.84 11.81 9.63
N THR A 35 -5.02 12.83 9.89
CA THR A 35 -5.36 14.23 9.67
C THR A 35 -5.33 14.61 8.19
N GLU A 36 -5.90 15.75 7.83
CA GLU A 36 -5.79 16.26 6.45
C GLU A 36 -4.34 16.54 6.05
N ALA A 37 -3.55 17.12 6.96
CA ALA A 37 -2.12 17.32 6.71
C ALA A 37 -1.37 16.00 6.51
N GLY A 38 -1.68 14.98 7.31
CA GLY A 38 -1.14 13.64 7.17
C GLY A 38 -1.54 12.99 5.84
N PHE A 39 -2.77 13.16 5.43
CA PHE A 39 -3.26 12.67 4.14
C PHE A 39 -2.54 13.34 2.96
N GLN A 40 -2.35 14.65 3.00
CA GLN A 40 -1.59 15.36 1.96
C GLN A 40 -0.13 14.89 1.92
N ARG A 41 0.49 14.65 3.06
CA ARG A 41 1.83 14.08 3.12
C ARG A 41 1.87 12.65 2.54
N HIS A 42 0.84 11.85 2.83
CA HIS A 42 0.70 10.52 2.25
C HIS A 42 0.68 10.57 0.71
N LEU A 43 -0.18 11.42 0.13
CA LEU A 43 -0.28 11.55 -1.33
C LEU A 43 1.05 12.00 -1.95
N LYS A 44 1.69 13.01 -1.35
CA LYS A 44 2.97 13.52 -1.83
C LYS A 44 4.05 12.44 -1.78
N SER A 45 4.19 11.76 -0.65
CA SER A 45 5.19 10.72 -0.45
C SER A 45 4.95 9.51 -1.36
N LEU A 46 3.70 9.15 -1.58
CA LEU A 46 3.35 8.07 -2.51
C LEU A 46 3.67 8.44 -3.96
N ALA A 47 3.34 9.67 -4.37
CA ALA A 47 3.66 10.17 -5.70
C ALA A 47 5.19 10.17 -5.96
N GLU A 48 5.96 10.67 -5.01
CA GLU A 48 7.44 10.68 -5.09
C GLU A 48 8.01 9.27 -5.15
N ALA A 49 7.47 8.34 -4.36
CA ALA A 49 7.90 6.95 -4.37
C ALA A 49 7.61 6.27 -5.72
N ILE A 50 6.46 6.55 -6.33
CA ILE A 50 6.12 6.02 -7.66
C ILE A 50 7.02 6.65 -8.73
N ASP A 51 7.16 7.96 -8.73
CA ASP A 51 7.94 8.68 -9.74
C ASP A 51 9.43 8.29 -9.70
N GLY A 52 9.96 7.96 -8.53
CA GLY A 52 11.34 7.52 -8.34
C GLY A 52 11.62 6.06 -8.69
N ARG A 53 10.62 5.26 -9.02
CA ARG A 53 10.82 3.85 -9.39
C ARG A 53 11.57 3.73 -10.71
N ARG A 54 12.51 2.80 -10.77
CA ARG A 54 13.23 2.49 -12.01
C ARG A 54 12.42 1.54 -12.89
N GLU A 55 12.53 1.73 -14.19
CA GLU A 55 12.01 0.76 -15.16
C GLU A 55 12.64 -0.63 -14.93
N GLY A 56 11.84 -1.67 -15.05
CA GLY A 56 12.26 -3.05 -14.81
C GLY A 56 12.23 -3.47 -13.35
N THR A 57 11.94 -2.57 -12.40
CA THR A 57 11.73 -2.90 -10.99
C THR A 57 10.26 -3.18 -10.76
N LEU A 58 9.94 -4.34 -10.18
CA LEU A 58 8.59 -4.70 -9.78
C LEU A 58 8.50 -4.75 -8.26
N ILE A 59 7.63 -3.96 -7.68
CA ILE A 59 7.36 -3.96 -6.25
C ILE A 59 5.95 -4.45 -5.94
N GLY A 60 5.80 -5.10 -4.80
CA GLY A 60 4.49 -5.39 -4.22
C GLY A 60 4.01 -4.23 -3.37
N VAL A 61 2.70 -4.05 -3.27
CA VAL A 61 2.09 -3.01 -2.44
C VAL A 61 1.08 -3.66 -1.51
N VAL A 62 1.23 -3.43 -0.21
CA VAL A 62 0.27 -3.85 0.82
C VAL A 62 -0.32 -2.63 1.49
N TYR A 63 -1.62 -2.49 1.41
CA TYR A 63 -2.38 -1.52 2.20
C TYR A 63 -2.99 -2.22 3.41
N ASP A 64 -2.46 -1.92 4.59
CA ASP A 64 -2.89 -2.51 5.87
C ASP A 64 -3.92 -1.58 6.53
N ALA A 65 -5.19 -1.78 6.20
CA ALA A 65 -6.29 -0.95 6.68
C ALA A 65 -6.97 -1.61 7.88
N ALA A 66 -6.57 -1.22 9.08
CA ALA A 66 -7.03 -1.87 10.31
C ALA A 66 -8.51 -1.62 10.64
N THR A 67 -9.08 -0.45 10.35
CA THR A 67 -10.39 -0.10 10.91
C THR A 67 -11.38 0.58 9.99
N SER A 68 -11.00 1.50 9.14
CA SER A 68 -11.98 2.07 8.21
C SER A 68 -11.35 2.65 6.97
N LEU A 69 -11.93 2.30 5.85
CA LEU A 69 -11.68 2.94 4.57
C LEU A 69 -12.63 4.12 4.35
N SER A 70 -13.15 4.70 5.43
CA SER A 70 -14.02 5.87 5.38
C SER A 70 -13.22 7.15 5.09
N ALA A 71 -12.39 7.10 4.05
CA ALA A 71 -11.95 8.34 3.46
C ALA A 71 -13.18 9.03 2.86
N ASP A 72 -13.35 10.31 3.14
CA ASP A 72 -14.40 11.08 2.51
C ASP A 72 -14.24 11.09 0.98
N ALA A 73 -15.28 11.47 0.27
CA ALA A 73 -15.28 11.45 -1.19
C ALA A 73 -14.16 12.31 -1.79
N LYS A 74 -13.82 13.42 -1.15
CA LYS A 74 -12.76 14.34 -1.58
C LYS A 74 -11.38 13.67 -1.51
N ARG A 75 -11.08 12.95 -0.42
CA ARG A 75 -9.83 12.21 -0.28
C ARG A 75 -9.74 11.07 -1.29
N ARG A 76 -10.83 10.32 -1.49
CA ARG A 76 -10.88 9.27 -2.51
C ARG A 76 -10.61 9.79 -3.92
N GLN A 77 -11.22 10.92 -4.27
CA GLN A 77 -11.01 11.55 -5.57
C GLN A 77 -9.57 12.03 -5.76
N ALA A 78 -8.97 12.63 -4.73
CA ALA A 78 -7.59 13.10 -4.77
C ALA A 78 -6.62 11.93 -4.95
N ALA A 79 -6.81 10.84 -4.22
CA ALA A 79 -6.00 9.62 -4.35
C ALA A 79 -6.17 8.98 -5.74
N ALA A 80 -7.41 8.85 -6.22
CA ALA A 80 -7.68 8.30 -7.54
C ALA A 80 -7.03 9.11 -8.65
N ARG A 81 -7.09 10.43 -8.57
CA ARG A 81 -6.45 11.32 -9.55
C ARG A 81 -4.93 11.15 -9.56
N MET A 82 -4.31 11.14 -8.39
CA MET A 82 -2.85 10.96 -8.26
C MET A 82 -2.39 9.63 -8.87
N LEU A 83 -3.11 8.56 -8.61
CA LEU A 83 -2.81 7.23 -9.16
C LEU A 83 -3.08 7.15 -10.67
N ASP A 84 -4.16 7.76 -11.14
CA ASP A 84 -4.53 7.76 -12.56
C ASP A 84 -3.51 8.50 -13.42
N GLU A 85 -2.99 9.62 -12.94
CA GLU A 85 -1.90 10.37 -13.59
C GLU A 85 -0.62 9.52 -13.76
N ARG A 86 -0.44 8.50 -12.94
CA ARG A 86 0.73 7.59 -12.93
C ARG A 86 0.43 6.19 -13.41
N ARG A 87 -0.73 5.98 -14.00
CA ARG A 87 -1.25 4.65 -14.37
C ARG A 87 -0.25 3.84 -15.22
N ALA A 88 0.36 4.46 -16.22
CA ALA A 88 1.30 3.78 -17.10
C ALA A 88 2.55 3.29 -16.33
N LYS A 89 3.09 4.11 -15.45
CA LYS A 89 4.24 3.76 -14.63
C LYS A 89 3.89 2.69 -13.59
N LEU A 90 2.74 2.82 -12.95
CA LEU A 90 2.23 1.83 -12.00
C LEU A 90 2.08 0.45 -12.66
N LYS A 91 1.55 0.40 -13.87
CA LYS A 91 1.40 -0.84 -14.63
C LYS A 91 2.75 -1.54 -14.86
N ARG A 92 3.80 -0.78 -15.13
CA ARG A 92 5.14 -1.33 -15.41
C ARG A 92 5.95 -1.68 -14.18
N THR A 93 5.67 -1.05 -13.05
CA THR A 93 6.52 -1.11 -11.85
C THR A 93 5.83 -1.73 -10.62
N THR A 94 4.59 -2.21 -10.75
CA THR A 94 3.86 -2.87 -9.67
C THR A 94 3.62 -4.33 -10.03
N ALA A 95 4.14 -5.23 -9.22
CA ALA A 95 3.92 -6.67 -9.40
C ALA A 95 2.48 -7.05 -9.04
N ALA A 96 1.99 -6.59 -7.90
CA ALA A 96 0.63 -6.78 -7.43
C ALA A 96 0.33 -5.83 -6.26
N PHE A 97 -0.95 -5.62 -6.02
CA PHE A 97 -1.48 -4.83 -4.90
C PHE A 97 -2.40 -5.70 -4.06
N ALA A 98 -2.26 -5.63 -2.75
CA ALA A 98 -3.18 -6.30 -1.83
C ALA A 98 -3.63 -5.33 -0.74
N LEU A 99 -4.95 -5.24 -0.53
CA LEU A 99 -5.55 -4.48 0.54
C LEU A 99 -6.05 -5.46 1.60
N ALA A 100 -5.53 -5.31 2.82
CA ALA A 100 -5.90 -6.12 3.98
C ALA A 100 -6.85 -5.35 4.89
N THR A 101 -8.03 -5.89 5.11
CA THR A 101 -9.01 -5.34 6.05
C THR A 101 -9.80 -6.46 6.73
N PRO A 102 -9.98 -6.42 8.07
CA PRO A 102 -10.68 -7.48 8.78
C PRO A 102 -12.20 -7.52 8.54
N SER A 103 -12.79 -6.43 8.07
CA SER A 103 -14.24 -6.35 7.87
C SER A 103 -14.68 -7.06 6.59
N PRO A 104 -15.52 -8.14 6.69
CA PRO A 104 -16.07 -8.82 5.51
C PRO A 104 -16.92 -7.89 4.62
N LEU A 105 -17.66 -6.98 5.25
CA LEU A 105 -18.50 -6.01 4.52
C LEU A 105 -17.65 -5.04 3.69
N VAL A 106 -16.57 -4.52 4.28
CA VAL A 106 -15.64 -3.64 3.59
C VAL A 106 -14.93 -4.38 2.45
N ARG A 107 -14.51 -5.63 2.67
CA ARG A 107 -13.92 -6.45 1.60
C ARG A 107 -14.87 -6.62 0.43
N GLY A 108 -16.14 -6.95 0.70
CA GLY A 108 -17.14 -7.07 -0.36
C GLY A 108 -17.35 -5.80 -1.15
N ALA A 109 -17.43 -4.65 -0.48
CA ALA A 109 -17.57 -3.35 -1.13
C ALA A 109 -16.37 -3.01 -2.01
N LEU A 110 -15.16 -3.29 -1.54
CA LEU A 110 -13.93 -3.05 -2.30
C LEU A 110 -13.79 -3.97 -3.51
N HIS A 111 -14.17 -5.23 -3.39
CA HIS A 111 -14.25 -6.13 -4.53
C HIS A 111 -15.14 -5.56 -5.63
N ALA A 112 -16.30 -5.05 -5.27
CA ALA A 112 -17.21 -4.42 -6.23
C ALA A 112 -16.58 -3.19 -6.89
N VAL A 113 -15.94 -2.32 -6.13
CA VAL A 113 -15.27 -1.11 -6.65
C VAL A 113 -14.14 -1.48 -7.61
N PHE A 114 -13.26 -2.40 -7.22
CA PHE A 114 -12.12 -2.80 -8.06
C PHE A 114 -12.57 -3.63 -9.27
N TRP A 115 -13.68 -4.33 -9.17
CA TRP A 115 -14.24 -5.04 -10.31
C TRP A 115 -14.77 -4.09 -11.38
N LEU A 116 -15.39 -2.98 -10.96
CA LEU A 116 -15.91 -1.95 -11.87
C LEU A 116 -14.82 -1.06 -12.46
N ALA A 117 -13.78 -0.76 -11.67
CA ALA A 117 -12.66 0.10 -12.07
C ALA A 117 -11.34 -0.53 -11.62
N PRO A 118 -10.87 -1.58 -12.32
CA PRO A 118 -9.71 -2.33 -11.88
C PRO A 118 -8.42 -1.51 -11.98
N PRO A 119 -7.53 -1.66 -11.01
CA PRO A 119 -6.16 -1.15 -11.13
C PRO A 119 -5.44 -1.78 -12.34
N PRO A 120 -4.38 -1.13 -12.87
CA PRO A 120 -3.63 -1.65 -14.03
C PRO A 120 -2.69 -2.81 -13.71
N TYR A 121 -2.81 -3.41 -12.53
CA TYR A 121 -1.99 -4.52 -12.03
C TYR A 121 -2.88 -5.53 -11.29
N PRO A 122 -2.40 -6.76 -11.04
CA PRO A 122 -3.13 -7.73 -10.21
C PRO A 122 -3.46 -7.14 -8.84
N TRP A 123 -4.69 -7.34 -8.38
CA TRP A 123 -5.16 -6.79 -7.11
C TRP A 123 -5.90 -7.83 -6.29
N TYR A 124 -5.82 -7.68 -4.96
CA TYR A 124 -6.42 -8.59 -4.00
C TYR A 124 -7.01 -7.79 -2.85
N VAL A 125 -8.15 -8.25 -2.33
CA VAL A 125 -8.75 -7.73 -1.10
C VAL A 125 -8.90 -8.90 -0.13
N VAL A 126 -8.17 -8.85 0.97
CA VAL A 126 -7.96 -9.97 1.90
C VAL A 126 -8.19 -9.55 3.35
N ALA A 127 -8.20 -10.52 4.27
CA ALA A 127 -8.54 -10.28 5.66
C ALA A 127 -7.39 -9.73 6.52
N ASN A 128 -6.14 -10.05 6.17
CA ASN A 128 -4.97 -9.70 6.97
C ASN A 128 -3.70 -9.60 6.12
N VAL A 129 -2.63 -9.10 6.73
CA VAL A 129 -1.35 -8.90 6.07
C VAL A 129 -0.72 -10.22 5.60
N HIS A 130 -0.87 -11.30 6.36
CA HIS A 130 -0.34 -12.60 5.95
C HIS A 130 -0.95 -13.06 4.62
N GLU A 131 -2.27 -12.98 4.49
CA GLU A 131 -2.97 -13.28 3.24
C GLU A 131 -2.56 -12.34 2.10
N ALA A 132 -2.34 -11.06 2.43
CA ALA A 132 -1.85 -10.08 1.45
C ALA A 132 -0.50 -10.48 0.88
N LEU A 133 0.45 -10.82 1.74
CA LEU A 133 1.79 -11.26 1.33
C LEU A 133 1.75 -12.59 0.58
N ALA A 134 0.90 -13.52 0.98
CA ALA A 134 0.70 -14.77 0.26
C ALA A 134 0.17 -14.53 -1.16
N ALA A 135 -0.72 -13.56 -1.34
CA ALA A 135 -1.20 -13.14 -2.66
C ALA A 135 -0.09 -12.50 -3.50
N LEU A 136 0.72 -11.62 -2.90
CA LEU A 136 1.87 -11.01 -3.61
C LEU A 136 2.89 -12.07 -4.06
N LYS A 137 3.11 -13.11 -3.27
CA LYS A 137 4.07 -14.17 -3.59
C LYS A 137 3.78 -14.86 -4.92
N LYS A 138 2.52 -14.89 -5.35
CA LYS A 138 2.14 -15.45 -6.67
C LYS A 138 2.79 -14.69 -7.83
N HIS A 139 3.11 -13.42 -7.62
CA HIS A 139 3.71 -12.51 -8.60
C HIS A 139 5.18 -12.18 -8.28
N MET A 140 5.62 -12.51 -7.09
CA MET A 140 6.97 -12.26 -6.56
C MET A 140 7.49 -13.54 -5.90
N PRO A 141 7.91 -14.55 -6.68
CA PRO A 141 8.24 -15.88 -6.14
C PRO A 141 9.36 -15.88 -5.10
N ALA A 142 10.27 -14.89 -5.16
CA ALA A 142 11.37 -14.76 -4.21
C ALA A 142 10.96 -14.11 -2.86
N LEU A 143 9.70 -13.67 -2.73
CA LEU A 143 9.22 -13.03 -1.51
C LEU A 143 9.22 -14.02 -0.34
N ASP A 144 9.91 -13.65 0.74
CA ASP A 144 9.87 -14.36 2.02
C ASP A 144 8.75 -13.79 2.87
N VAL A 145 7.57 -14.43 2.79
CA VAL A 145 6.34 -13.96 3.46
C VAL A 145 6.54 -13.81 4.97
N ASP A 146 7.12 -14.82 5.62
CA ASP A 146 7.25 -14.82 7.08
C ASP A 146 8.23 -13.75 7.58
N SER A 147 9.36 -13.59 6.89
CA SER A 147 10.34 -12.55 7.22
C SER A 147 9.77 -11.16 7.02
N VAL A 148 9.13 -10.91 5.91
CA VAL A 148 8.55 -9.59 5.60
C VAL A 148 7.40 -9.26 6.56
N GLU A 149 6.54 -10.23 6.87
CA GLU A 149 5.46 -10.04 7.85
C GLU A 149 5.99 -9.69 9.24
N ALA A 150 6.99 -10.43 9.72
CA ALA A 150 7.59 -10.17 11.04
C ALA A 150 8.22 -8.78 11.12
N ARG A 151 8.91 -8.36 10.09
CA ARG A 151 9.53 -7.03 10.02
C ARG A 151 8.49 -5.92 9.94
N TRP A 152 7.41 -6.10 9.18
CA TRP A 152 6.30 -5.14 9.15
C TRP A 152 5.63 -5.02 10.50
N LYS A 153 5.33 -6.14 11.17
CA LYS A 153 4.76 -6.13 12.53
C LYS A 153 5.65 -5.40 13.53
N ALA A 154 6.96 -5.57 13.44
CA ALA A 154 7.92 -4.86 14.29
C ALA A 154 7.89 -3.34 14.05
N LEU A 155 7.85 -2.91 12.79
CA LEU A 155 7.71 -1.49 12.43
C LEU A 155 6.41 -0.88 12.95
N LYS A 156 5.30 -1.58 12.82
CA LYS A 156 4.02 -1.14 13.38
C LYS A 156 4.10 -1.00 14.90
N ALA A 157 4.67 -1.97 15.58
CA ALA A 157 4.81 -1.93 17.03
C ALA A 157 5.69 -0.75 17.50
N GLU A 158 6.72 -0.40 16.75
CA GLU A 158 7.61 0.72 17.06
C GLU A 158 6.93 2.08 16.85
N HIS A 159 6.18 2.26 15.75
CA HIS A 159 5.72 3.57 15.31
C HIS A 159 4.26 3.88 15.63
N ILE A 160 3.40 2.88 15.79
CA ILE A 160 1.96 3.11 16.00
C ILE A 160 1.59 3.32 17.48
N ARG A 161 2.45 2.94 18.38
CA ARG A 161 2.24 3.15 19.85
C ARG A 161 2.64 4.54 20.36
N ARG A 162 3.10 5.43 19.48
CA ARG A 162 3.53 6.78 19.86
C ARG A 162 2.46 7.83 19.61
#